data_008fe1fc1811a0f46796f94d7612f2dc
#
_entry.id   008fe1fc1811a0f46796f94d7612f2dc
#
_cell.length_a   1.000
_cell.length_b   1.000
_cell.length_c   1.000
_cell.angle_alpha   90.00
_cell.angle_beta   90.00
_cell.angle_gamma   90.00
#
_symmetry.space_group_name_H-M   'P 1'
#
loop_
_entity.id
_entity.type
_entity.pdbx_description
1 polymer ?
#
loop_
_entity_poly.entity_id
_entity_poly.type
_entity_poly.pdbx_seq_one_letter_code
_entity_poly.pdbx_strand_id
1 'polypeptide(L)'
;MTALVHHPTLSFLSPFSQSQQHGHCSSRKLLVPRKDQLYKTVSKPRPIMALASNKESGILVGERLYLGMDFGTSGARYALIDKQGIIHSEGKREYPVFMSEEKMDWVRSWRAALFSLLEDVPVHLRPLVASISIDGTSATTLIVDRNTGEPLWRPFLYNESCPDALPTVKSVAPANHTVCSGSSTLCKLVSWWNIEESNKKSALLLHQADWLLWLLHGKLGVSDYNNALKVGYDPASDSYPPWLHSQPYSQLLPSVIAPGTSIGNLKEDIRTQFGFHEDCIVCAGTTDSIAAFLAARATQPGKAVTSLGSTLAIKLLSTTRIDDARFGVYSHRLDDKWLVGGASNTGGAVLKQFFTDEQLQKLSEQINPMEASPLDYYPLKAVGERFPVADPNLVPRLHPRPESDVEYLHGILESIAHIEATAYNLLKDLGATQVEEVFTAGGGAKNEKWTKIRERVLGLPVSRAKQTEAAYGAALLALKGAQHHSC
;
A
#
# COMPACT_ATOMS: atom_id res chain seq x y z
N MET A 1 56.85 -28.66 3.82
CA MET A 1 56.25 -29.69 4.72
C MET A 1 54.81 -29.38 4.89
N THR A 2 54.01 -30.22 4.30
CA THR A 2 52.57 -30.21 4.13
C THR A 2 51.86 -30.72 5.39
N ALA A 3 50.81 -30.07 5.83
CA ALA A 3 49.85 -30.67 6.74
C ALA A 3 48.41 -30.25 6.33
N LEU A 4 47.69 -31.19 5.74
CA LEU A 4 46.25 -31.18 5.50
C LEU A 4 45.55 -31.38 6.84
N VAL A 5 44.48 -30.59 7.08
CA VAL A 5 43.48 -30.85 8.12
C VAL A 5 42.12 -31.00 7.47
N HIS A 6 41.54 -32.18 7.63
CA HIS A 6 40.19 -32.58 7.17
C HIS A 6 39.11 -31.88 7.98
N HIS A 7 38.07 -31.43 7.28
CA HIS A 7 36.74 -31.12 7.86
C HIS A 7 35.81 -32.35 7.72
N PRO A 8 35.01 -32.66 8.71
CA PRO A 8 33.90 -33.60 8.54
C PRO A 8 32.61 -32.88 8.20
N THR A 9 32.03 -33.28 7.08
CA THR A 9 30.65 -32.98 6.68
C THR A 9 29.68 -33.80 7.54
N LEU A 10 28.69 -33.12 8.14
CA LEU A 10 27.51 -33.73 8.72
C LEU A 10 26.29 -33.44 7.83
N SER A 11 25.87 -34.44 7.13
CA SER A 11 24.60 -34.53 6.40
C SER A 11 23.48 -34.95 7.36
N PHE A 12 22.39 -34.17 7.40
CA PHE A 12 21.12 -34.68 7.93
C PHE A 12 20.13 -34.85 6.78
N LEU A 13 19.85 -36.07 6.47
CA LEU A 13 18.77 -36.57 5.64
C LEU A 13 17.53 -36.71 6.51
N SER A 14 16.39 -36.25 6.06
CA SER A 14 15.09 -36.81 6.44
C SER A 14 14.25 -37.01 5.18
N PRO A 15 13.52 -38.16 5.08
CA PRO A 15 12.87 -38.58 3.86
C PRO A 15 11.40 -38.17 3.83
N PHE A 16 10.94 -37.65 2.70
CA PHE A 16 9.52 -37.75 2.35
C PHE A 16 9.38 -38.29 0.92
N SER A 17 8.57 -39.30 0.85
CA SER A 17 8.31 -40.19 -0.27
C SER A 17 7.70 -39.47 -1.48
N GLN A 18 8.25 -39.77 -2.64
CA GLN A 18 7.62 -39.53 -3.95
C GLN A 18 6.48 -40.54 -4.16
N SER A 19 5.31 -40.03 -4.56
CA SER A 19 4.36 -40.78 -5.35
C SER A 19 4.13 -40.03 -6.67
N GLN A 20 4.68 -40.57 -7.74
CA GLN A 20 4.37 -40.17 -9.11
C GLN A 20 2.96 -40.69 -9.45
N GLN A 21 2.11 -39.80 -9.96
CA GLN A 21 0.98 -40.18 -10.79
C GLN A 21 0.99 -39.31 -12.04
N HIS A 22 1.22 -39.98 -13.17
CA HIS A 22 1.02 -39.45 -14.52
C HIS A 22 -0.48 -39.32 -14.78
N GLY A 23 -0.95 -38.11 -15.05
CA GLY A 23 -2.30 -37.83 -15.50
C GLY A 23 -2.25 -37.10 -16.85
N HIS A 24 -2.78 -37.73 -17.90
CA HIS A 24 -2.89 -37.23 -19.25
C HIS A 24 -3.69 -35.93 -19.31
N CYS A 25 -3.12 -34.94 -19.96
CA CYS A 25 -3.78 -33.66 -20.33
C CYS A 25 -4.74 -33.93 -21.51
N SER A 26 -6.04 -33.86 -21.25
CA SER A 26 -7.10 -33.86 -22.26
C SER A 26 -7.61 -32.43 -22.43
N SER A 27 -7.39 -31.86 -23.61
CA SER A 27 -7.89 -30.57 -24.03
C SER A 27 -9.43 -30.56 -24.10
N ARG A 28 -10.09 -29.89 -23.17
CA ARG A 28 -11.52 -29.54 -23.27
C ARG A 28 -11.68 -28.06 -23.61
N LYS A 29 -12.29 -27.81 -24.78
CA LYS A 29 -12.76 -26.49 -25.22
C LYS A 29 -13.75 -25.93 -24.20
N LEU A 30 -13.47 -24.76 -23.67
CA LEU A 30 -14.37 -23.98 -22.84
C LEU A 30 -15.52 -23.42 -23.69
N LEU A 31 -16.73 -23.85 -23.37
CA LEU A 31 -17.98 -23.27 -23.85
C LEU A 31 -18.24 -21.97 -23.10
N VAL A 32 -18.33 -20.87 -23.84
CA VAL A 32 -18.70 -19.54 -23.33
C VAL A 32 -20.20 -19.56 -23.00
N PRO A 33 -20.65 -19.24 -21.77
CA PRO A 33 -22.07 -19.11 -21.45
C PRO A 33 -22.63 -17.78 -21.96
N ARG A 34 -23.84 -17.83 -22.50
CA ARG A 34 -24.63 -16.67 -23.00
C ARG A 34 -24.99 -15.69 -21.86
N LYS A 35 -25.06 -14.41 -22.22
CA LYS A 35 -25.16 -13.22 -21.36
C LYS A 35 -26.40 -13.03 -20.47
N ASP A 36 -27.39 -13.94 -20.42
CA ASP A 36 -28.72 -13.60 -19.92
C ASP A 36 -29.21 -14.28 -18.63
N GLN A 37 -28.32 -14.78 -17.75
CA GLN A 37 -28.80 -15.44 -16.50
C GLN A 37 -27.89 -15.21 -15.27
N LEU A 38 -27.52 -13.98 -14.94
CA LEU A 38 -26.63 -13.74 -13.78
C LEU A 38 -27.23 -12.88 -12.65
N TYR A 39 -28.53 -12.66 -12.62
CA TYR A 39 -29.17 -11.89 -11.54
C TYR A 39 -30.33 -12.65 -10.85
N LYS A 40 -30.06 -13.80 -10.26
CA LYS A 40 -30.95 -14.31 -9.20
C LYS A 40 -30.18 -15.19 -8.21
N THR A 41 -30.35 -14.84 -6.94
CA THR A 41 -29.91 -15.51 -5.71
C THR A 41 -28.52 -15.12 -5.19
N VAL A 42 -28.40 -13.90 -4.65
CA VAL A 42 -27.46 -13.59 -3.60
C VAL A 42 -28.25 -13.46 -2.30
N SER A 43 -28.06 -14.37 -1.36
CA SER A 43 -28.54 -14.23 0.02
C SER A 43 -27.92 -12.96 0.60
N LYS A 44 -28.76 -12.02 1.07
CA LYS A 44 -28.33 -10.76 1.68
C LYS A 44 -27.37 -11.04 2.86
N PRO A 45 -26.11 -10.57 2.82
CA PRO A 45 -25.29 -10.52 4.03
C PRO A 45 -25.92 -9.52 5.01
N ARG A 46 -25.94 -9.87 6.29
CA ARG A 46 -26.43 -8.97 7.34
C ARG A 46 -25.56 -7.72 7.38
N PRO A 47 -26.15 -6.51 7.42
CA PRO A 47 -25.38 -5.28 7.58
C PRO A 47 -24.74 -5.28 8.98
N ILE A 48 -23.42 -5.14 9.04
CA ILE A 48 -22.74 -4.74 10.25
C ILE A 48 -23.04 -3.25 10.44
N MET A 49 -23.58 -2.90 11.60
CA MET A 49 -24.05 -1.56 11.96
C MET A 49 -23.09 -0.48 11.49
N ALA A 50 -23.57 0.40 10.62
CA ALA A 50 -23.00 1.71 10.44
C ALA A 50 -23.18 2.48 11.76
N LEU A 51 -22.11 2.93 12.37
CA LEU A 51 -22.16 3.93 13.44
C LEU A 51 -22.57 5.26 12.78
N ALA A 52 -23.88 5.43 12.62
CA ALA A 52 -24.45 6.71 12.22
C ALA A 52 -24.24 7.69 13.36
N SER A 53 -23.27 8.57 13.24
CA SER A 53 -23.27 9.82 14.01
C SER A 53 -24.35 10.72 13.38
N ASN A 54 -25.55 10.70 13.94
CA ASN A 54 -26.58 11.68 13.61
C ASN A 54 -26.11 13.08 14.04
N LYS A 55 -25.42 13.77 13.12
CA LYS A 55 -25.47 15.23 13.01
C LYS A 55 -26.17 15.51 11.69
N GLU A 56 -27.38 16.06 11.75
CA GLU A 56 -28.00 16.75 10.64
C GLU A 56 -27.08 17.90 10.22
N SER A 57 -26.11 17.61 9.36
CA SER A 57 -25.32 18.64 8.69
C SER A 57 -26.16 19.11 7.50
N GLY A 58 -26.72 20.32 7.61
CA GLY A 58 -27.41 20.97 6.50
C GLY A 58 -26.43 21.14 5.34
N ILE A 59 -26.52 20.27 4.34
CA ILE A 59 -25.78 20.40 3.08
C ILE A 59 -26.43 21.56 2.31
N LEU A 60 -25.63 22.60 2.04
CA LEU A 60 -26.10 23.75 1.26
C LEU A 60 -26.33 23.34 -0.20
N VAL A 61 -27.37 23.85 -0.81
CA VAL A 61 -27.69 23.64 -2.23
C VAL A 61 -26.49 24.12 -3.08
N GLY A 62 -25.88 23.19 -3.84
CA GLY A 62 -24.70 23.47 -4.68
C GLY A 62 -23.35 22.91 -4.12
N GLU A 63 -23.36 22.25 -2.97
CA GLU A 63 -22.15 21.63 -2.40
C GLU A 63 -21.76 20.39 -3.17
N ARG A 64 -20.47 20.24 -3.54
CA ARG A 64 -19.92 19.09 -4.24
C ARG A 64 -19.16 18.20 -3.26
N LEU A 65 -19.28 16.89 -3.43
CA LEU A 65 -18.62 15.88 -2.62
C LEU A 65 -17.62 15.07 -3.46
N TYR A 66 -16.63 14.46 -2.79
CA TYR A 66 -15.50 13.77 -3.41
C TYR A 66 -15.35 12.41 -2.77
N LEU A 67 -15.41 11.35 -3.60
CA LEU A 67 -15.44 9.98 -3.15
C LEU A 67 -14.07 9.32 -3.33
N GLY A 68 -13.48 8.87 -2.24
CA GLY A 68 -12.27 8.04 -2.25
C GLY A 68 -12.57 6.61 -1.83
N MET A 69 -11.91 5.65 -2.45
CA MET A 69 -12.00 4.24 -2.10
C MET A 69 -10.62 3.63 -1.94
N ASP A 70 -10.47 2.78 -0.91
CA ASP A 70 -9.26 2.00 -0.60
C ASP A 70 -9.55 0.51 -0.77
N PHE A 71 -8.75 -0.14 -1.61
CA PHE A 71 -8.77 -1.58 -1.81
C PHE A 71 -7.53 -2.22 -1.20
N GLY A 72 -7.57 -2.37 0.13
CA GLY A 72 -6.48 -2.93 0.92
C GLY A 72 -6.40 -4.47 0.90
N THR A 73 -5.60 -5.03 1.80
CA THR A 73 -5.37 -6.48 1.88
C THR A 73 -6.59 -7.28 2.33
N SER A 74 -7.35 -6.78 3.31
CA SER A 74 -8.43 -7.53 3.97
C SER A 74 -9.83 -7.08 3.61
N GLY A 75 -9.99 -6.04 2.82
CA GLY A 75 -11.28 -5.47 2.47
C GLY A 75 -11.15 -4.10 1.84
N ALA A 76 -12.29 -3.55 1.45
CA ALA A 76 -12.36 -2.24 0.82
C ALA A 76 -13.12 -1.24 1.71
N ARG A 77 -12.82 0.05 1.55
CA ARG A 77 -13.43 1.15 2.30
C ARG A 77 -13.73 2.30 1.36
N TYR A 78 -14.66 3.18 1.78
CA TYR A 78 -14.81 4.48 1.14
C TYR A 78 -14.86 5.60 2.17
N ALA A 79 -14.49 6.80 1.73
CA ALA A 79 -14.72 8.05 2.42
C ALA A 79 -15.28 9.08 1.44
N LEU A 80 -16.37 9.75 1.82
CA LEU A 80 -17.02 10.81 1.05
C LEU A 80 -16.80 12.13 1.79
N ILE A 81 -16.06 13.05 1.19
CA ILE A 81 -15.65 14.32 1.81
C ILE A 81 -16.16 15.51 1.03
N ASP A 82 -16.24 16.66 1.70
CA ASP A 82 -16.42 17.97 1.06
C ASP A 82 -15.09 18.64 0.72
N LYS A 83 -15.16 19.88 0.19
CA LYS A 83 -13.98 20.68 -0.16
C LYS A 83 -13.11 21.08 1.04
N GLN A 84 -13.64 21.06 2.26
CA GLN A 84 -12.92 21.30 3.50
C GLN A 84 -12.25 20.01 4.02
N GLY A 85 -12.64 18.83 3.48
CA GLY A 85 -12.20 17.54 3.91
C GLY A 85 -12.99 17.00 5.11
N ILE A 86 -14.20 17.51 5.33
CA ILE A 86 -15.12 16.95 6.34
C ILE A 86 -15.76 15.69 5.74
N ILE A 87 -15.77 14.62 6.52
CA ILE A 87 -16.39 13.35 6.12
C ILE A 87 -17.89 13.42 6.31
N HIS A 88 -18.65 13.23 5.24
CA HIS A 88 -20.11 13.15 5.24
C HIS A 88 -20.62 11.72 5.29
N SER A 89 -19.85 10.77 4.77
CA SER A 89 -20.15 9.35 4.85
C SER A 89 -18.87 8.52 4.69
N GLU A 90 -18.83 7.38 5.35
CA GLU A 90 -17.76 6.40 5.22
C GLU A 90 -18.33 4.99 5.39
N GLY A 91 -17.66 4.00 4.82
CA GLY A 91 -18.07 2.61 4.93
C GLY A 91 -16.94 1.64 4.67
N LYS A 92 -17.15 0.39 5.12
CA LYS A 92 -16.17 -0.69 5.00
C LYS A 92 -16.88 -1.98 4.61
N ARG A 93 -16.25 -2.75 3.71
CA ARG A 93 -16.67 -4.08 3.31
C ARG A 93 -15.49 -5.05 3.38
N GLU A 94 -15.74 -6.24 3.87
CA GLU A 94 -14.86 -7.38 3.65
C GLU A 94 -15.04 -7.87 2.21
N TYR A 95 -14.01 -8.46 1.64
CA TYR A 95 -14.14 -9.03 0.31
C TYR A 95 -15.05 -10.25 0.32
N PRO A 96 -16.08 -10.29 -0.53
CA PRO A 96 -16.90 -11.49 -0.69
C PRO A 96 -16.03 -12.62 -1.25
N VAL A 97 -16.18 -13.81 -0.67
CA VAL A 97 -15.37 -14.98 -1.05
C VAL A 97 -16.02 -15.66 -2.26
N PHE A 98 -15.31 -15.60 -3.38
CA PHE A 98 -15.60 -16.42 -4.56
C PHE A 98 -14.42 -17.35 -4.79
N MET A 99 -14.68 -18.61 -5.06
CA MET A 99 -13.64 -19.62 -5.29
C MET A 99 -13.57 -20.01 -6.76
N SER A 100 -12.34 -20.15 -7.27
CA SER A 100 -12.04 -20.71 -8.58
C SER A 100 -10.87 -21.66 -8.42
N GLU A 101 -11.02 -22.94 -8.80
CA GLU A 101 -9.98 -23.97 -8.67
C GLU A 101 -9.32 -24.02 -7.28
N GLU A 102 -10.15 -24.03 -6.22
CA GLU A 102 -9.75 -24.04 -4.81
C GLU A 102 -9.00 -22.78 -4.33
N LYS A 103 -8.92 -21.73 -5.15
CA LYS A 103 -8.32 -20.43 -4.81
C LYS A 103 -9.35 -19.31 -4.85
N MET A 104 -9.08 -18.25 -4.13
CA MET A 104 -9.93 -17.07 -4.15
C MET A 104 -9.88 -16.38 -5.52
N ASP A 105 -11.05 -16.15 -6.11
CA ASP A 105 -11.22 -15.32 -7.30
C ASP A 105 -11.20 -13.83 -6.89
N TRP A 106 -10.01 -13.28 -6.81
CA TRP A 106 -9.80 -11.89 -6.41
C TRP A 106 -10.46 -10.88 -7.34
N VAL A 107 -10.46 -11.15 -8.63
CA VAL A 107 -11.06 -10.26 -9.64
C VAL A 107 -12.54 -10.09 -9.40
N ARG A 108 -13.24 -11.20 -9.21
CA ARG A 108 -14.67 -11.20 -8.90
C ARG A 108 -14.97 -10.58 -7.55
N SER A 109 -14.10 -10.85 -6.56
CA SER A 109 -14.22 -10.31 -5.21
C SER A 109 -14.05 -8.79 -5.17
N TRP A 110 -13.03 -8.26 -5.86
CA TRP A 110 -12.82 -6.81 -5.94
C TRP A 110 -13.94 -6.10 -6.73
N ARG A 111 -14.35 -6.66 -7.86
CA ARG A 111 -15.48 -6.12 -8.64
C ARG A 111 -16.76 -6.06 -7.79
N ALA A 112 -17.09 -7.12 -7.08
CA ALA A 112 -18.26 -7.15 -6.22
C ALA A 112 -18.17 -6.16 -5.06
N ALA A 113 -16.98 -6.04 -4.42
CA ALA A 113 -16.76 -5.06 -3.37
C ALA A 113 -16.88 -3.62 -3.87
N LEU A 114 -16.35 -3.30 -5.07
CA LEU A 114 -16.47 -1.97 -5.68
C LEU A 114 -17.94 -1.56 -5.83
N PHE A 115 -18.75 -2.40 -6.47
CA PHE A 115 -20.16 -2.07 -6.69
C PHE A 115 -20.96 -2.03 -5.39
N SER A 116 -20.64 -2.91 -4.42
CA SER A 116 -21.26 -2.84 -3.09
C SER A 116 -20.90 -1.57 -2.33
N LEU A 117 -19.68 -1.05 -2.45
CA LEU A 117 -19.29 0.24 -1.85
C LEU A 117 -20.02 1.41 -2.50
N LEU A 118 -20.25 1.38 -3.83
CA LEU A 118 -21.07 2.39 -4.50
C LEU A 118 -22.53 2.36 -4.01
N GLU A 119 -23.06 1.17 -3.72
CA GLU A 119 -24.39 1.00 -3.12
C GLU A 119 -24.46 1.50 -1.67
N ASP A 120 -23.36 1.46 -0.92
CA ASP A 120 -23.29 1.93 0.47
C ASP A 120 -23.29 3.46 0.58
N VAL A 121 -22.86 4.17 -0.47
CA VAL A 121 -22.95 5.63 -0.48
C VAL A 121 -24.44 6.04 -0.36
N PRO A 122 -24.81 6.90 0.62
CA PRO A 122 -26.21 7.29 0.80
C PRO A 122 -26.84 7.87 -0.47
N VAL A 123 -28.01 7.41 -0.83
CA VAL A 123 -28.69 7.76 -2.11
C VAL A 123 -28.81 9.27 -2.31
N HIS A 124 -29.12 10.04 -1.24
CA HIS A 124 -29.27 11.48 -1.31
C HIS A 124 -27.95 12.25 -1.50
N LEU A 125 -26.79 11.60 -1.24
CA LEU A 125 -25.46 12.19 -1.44
C LEU A 125 -24.88 11.89 -2.83
N ARG A 126 -25.31 10.80 -3.48
CA ARG A 126 -24.75 10.39 -4.78
C ARG A 126 -24.83 11.46 -5.88
N PRO A 127 -25.96 12.21 -6.03
CA PRO A 127 -26.02 13.30 -7.00
C PRO A 127 -25.07 14.47 -6.74
N LEU A 128 -24.48 14.54 -5.52
CA LEU A 128 -23.52 15.58 -5.15
C LEU A 128 -22.07 15.17 -5.45
N VAL A 129 -21.82 13.91 -5.77
CA VAL A 129 -20.46 13.39 -6.03
C VAL A 129 -19.93 13.96 -7.33
N ALA A 130 -18.91 14.80 -7.24
CA ALA A 130 -18.25 15.44 -8.38
C ALA A 130 -17.14 14.58 -8.98
N SER A 131 -16.48 13.77 -8.15
CA SER A 131 -15.35 12.95 -8.60
C SER A 131 -15.13 11.74 -7.71
N ILE A 132 -14.48 10.71 -8.30
CA ILE A 132 -14.13 9.44 -7.66
C ILE A 132 -12.66 9.15 -7.89
N SER A 133 -11.94 8.66 -6.87
CA SER A 133 -10.59 8.10 -7.01
C SER A 133 -10.45 6.84 -6.17
N ILE A 134 -9.56 5.93 -6.57
CA ILE A 134 -9.36 4.63 -5.92
C ILE A 134 -7.87 4.41 -5.68
N ASP A 135 -7.50 3.98 -4.47
CA ASP A 135 -6.18 3.43 -4.22
C ASP A 135 -6.23 1.89 -4.04
N GLY A 136 -5.09 1.27 -4.16
CA GLY A 136 -4.96 -0.18 -4.03
C GLY A 136 -3.60 -0.60 -3.51
N THR A 137 -3.45 -1.89 -3.23
CA THR A 137 -2.20 -2.45 -2.72
C THR A 137 -1.07 -2.30 -3.74
N SER A 138 0.07 -1.77 -3.29
CA SER A 138 1.24 -1.53 -4.13
C SER A 138 1.75 -2.82 -4.77
N ALA A 139 2.05 -2.79 -6.07
CA ALA A 139 2.54 -3.94 -6.85
C ALA A 139 1.57 -5.13 -6.96
N THR A 140 0.31 -5.00 -6.60
CA THR A 140 -0.73 -5.95 -7.02
C THR A 140 -0.98 -5.74 -8.52
N THR A 141 -0.72 -6.78 -9.32
CA THR A 141 -0.56 -6.70 -10.77
C THR A 141 -1.57 -7.58 -11.48
N LEU A 142 -2.25 -7.04 -12.48
CA LEU A 142 -3.12 -7.74 -13.40
C LEU A 142 -2.55 -7.67 -14.82
N ILE A 143 -2.68 -8.77 -15.55
CA ILE A 143 -2.48 -8.78 -17.01
C ILE A 143 -3.85 -9.02 -17.63
N VAL A 144 -4.32 -8.05 -18.41
CA VAL A 144 -5.67 -8.03 -18.96
C VAL A 144 -5.63 -8.05 -20.49
N ASP A 145 -6.71 -8.50 -21.11
CA ASP A 145 -6.88 -8.36 -22.56
C ASP A 145 -7.17 -6.90 -22.92
N ARG A 146 -6.43 -6.34 -23.87
CA ARG A 146 -6.49 -4.94 -24.31
C ARG A 146 -7.85 -4.54 -24.88
N ASN A 147 -8.61 -5.49 -25.41
CA ASN A 147 -9.89 -5.21 -26.06
C ASN A 147 -11.06 -5.31 -25.09
N THR A 148 -10.97 -6.22 -24.12
CA THR A 148 -12.08 -6.52 -23.22
C THR A 148 -11.86 -6.01 -21.79
N GLY A 149 -10.59 -5.78 -21.38
CA GLY A 149 -10.23 -5.44 -20.01
C GLY A 149 -10.33 -6.60 -19.02
N GLU A 150 -10.74 -7.78 -19.49
CA GLU A 150 -10.84 -8.96 -18.62
C GLU A 150 -9.45 -9.58 -18.40
N PRO A 151 -9.17 -10.07 -17.19
CA PRO A 151 -7.90 -10.67 -16.86
C PRO A 151 -7.58 -11.92 -17.71
N LEU A 152 -6.36 -11.95 -18.27
CA LEU A 152 -5.80 -13.09 -18.98
C LEU A 152 -5.15 -14.10 -18.04
N TRP A 153 -4.88 -13.68 -16.82
CA TRP A 153 -4.23 -14.47 -15.77
C TRP A 153 -4.81 -14.08 -14.41
N ARG A 154 -4.65 -14.95 -13.39
CA ARG A 154 -4.96 -14.56 -12.02
C ARG A 154 -4.11 -13.35 -11.61
N PRO A 155 -4.61 -12.45 -10.77
CA PRO A 155 -3.80 -11.35 -10.25
C PRO A 155 -2.59 -11.87 -9.46
N PHE A 156 -1.47 -11.18 -9.61
CA PHE A 156 -0.32 -11.33 -8.72
C PHE A 156 -0.51 -10.38 -7.54
N LEU A 157 -0.69 -10.92 -6.33
CA LEU A 157 -0.90 -10.09 -5.15
C LEU A 157 0.40 -9.38 -4.71
N TYR A 158 0.26 -8.32 -3.94
CA TYR A 158 1.39 -7.47 -3.49
C TYR A 158 2.51 -8.25 -2.79
N ASN A 159 2.16 -9.29 -2.02
CA ASN A 159 3.08 -10.12 -1.25
C ASN A 159 3.61 -11.35 -2.02
N GLU A 160 3.16 -11.56 -3.25
CA GLU A 160 3.70 -12.63 -4.09
C GLU A 160 5.06 -12.24 -4.66
N SER A 161 5.96 -13.21 -4.67
CA SER A 161 7.30 -13.08 -5.24
C SER A 161 7.48 -14.00 -6.43
N CYS A 162 8.15 -13.53 -7.47
CA CYS A 162 8.54 -14.25 -8.67
C CYS A 162 10.07 -14.35 -8.75
N PRO A 163 10.70 -15.19 -7.92
CA PRO A 163 12.17 -15.28 -7.83
C PRO A 163 12.80 -15.75 -9.15
N ASP A 164 12.10 -16.55 -9.94
CA ASP A 164 12.60 -17.06 -11.23
C ASP A 164 12.76 -15.96 -12.28
N ALA A 165 11.97 -14.87 -12.20
CA ALA A 165 12.09 -13.72 -13.07
C ALA A 165 13.18 -12.72 -12.62
N LEU A 166 13.60 -12.77 -11.36
CA LEU A 166 14.53 -11.80 -10.78
C LEU A 166 15.90 -11.73 -11.47
N PRO A 167 16.55 -12.84 -11.89
CA PRO A 167 17.79 -12.77 -12.65
C PRO A 167 17.64 -12.00 -13.97
N THR A 168 16.55 -12.22 -14.71
CA THR A 168 16.25 -11.49 -15.95
C THR A 168 16.06 -10.00 -15.68
N VAL A 169 15.30 -9.62 -14.64
CA VAL A 169 15.11 -8.21 -14.27
C VAL A 169 16.43 -7.56 -13.89
N LYS A 170 17.28 -8.23 -13.09
CA LYS A 170 18.60 -7.72 -12.70
C LYS A 170 19.57 -7.58 -13.86
N SER A 171 19.40 -8.32 -14.95
CA SER A 171 20.27 -8.21 -16.13
C SER A 171 19.95 -7.01 -17.00
N VAL A 172 18.74 -6.43 -16.91
CA VAL A 172 18.28 -5.33 -17.74
C VAL A 172 18.12 -4.01 -16.97
N ALA A 173 17.70 -4.07 -15.70
CA ALA A 173 17.54 -2.88 -14.87
C ALA A 173 18.87 -2.42 -14.27
N PRO A 174 19.04 -1.11 -13.98
CA PRO A 174 20.19 -0.61 -13.25
C PRO A 174 20.39 -1.35 -11.91
N ALA A 175 21.63 -1.54 -11.53
CA ALA A 175 21.97 -2.16 -10.24
C ALA A 175 21.27 -1.39 -9.10
N ASN A 176 20.70 -2.13 -8.15
CA ASN A 176 19.99 -1.57 -7.00
C ASN A 176 18.69 -0.79 -7.30
N HIS A 177 18.17 -0.87 -8.53
CA HIS A 177 16.86 -0.26 -8.85
C HIS A 177 15.73 -0.93 -8.05
N THR A 178 14.68 -0.18 -7.71
CA THR A 178 13.54 -0.67 -6.91
C THR A 178 12.83 -1.90 -7.52
N VAL A 179 12.90 -2.07 -8.84
CA VAL A 179 12.35 -3.24 -9.53
C VAL A 179 13.17 -4.52 -9.34
N CYS A 180 14.41 -4.43 -8.84
CA CYS A 180 15.28 -5.58 -8.56
C CYS A 180 14.86 -6.34 -7.28
N SER A 181 13.57 -6.53 -7.11
CA SER A 181 12.91 -7.31 -6.04
C SER A 181 11.96 -8.31 -6.66
N GLY A 182 11.95 -9.54 -6.18
CA GLY A 182 11.06 -10.60 -6.67
C GLY A 182 9.57 -10.26 -6.55
N SER A 183 9.19 -9.35 -5.64
CA SER A 183 7.82 -8.87 -5.47
C SER A 183 7.46 -7.65 -6.31
N SER A 184 8.39 -7.12 -7.12
CA SER A 184 8.12 -5.97 -7.99
C SER A 184 7.12 -6.32 -9.09
N THR A 185 6.39 -5.30 -9.57
CA THR A 185 5.49 -5.47 -10.73
C THR A 185 6.26 -5.94 -11.96
N LEU A 186 7.52 -5.48 -12.15
CA LEU A 186 8.33 -5.91 -13.28
C LEU A 186 8.69 -7.42 -13.21
N CYS A 187 9.05 -7.94 -12.04
CA CYS A 187 9.28 -9.39 -11.89
C CYS A 187 8.01 -10.21 -12.18
N LYS A 188 6.84 -9.72 -11.76
CA LYS A 188 5.55 -10.38 -12.04
C LYS A 188 5.22 -10.35 -13.53
N LEU A 189 5.46 -9.21 -14.21
CA LEU A 189 5.30 -9.10 -15.65
C LEU A 189 6.23 -10.06 -16.41
N VAL A 190 7.51 -10.08 -16.05
CA VAL A 190 8.50 -10.97 -16.68
C VAL A 190 8.18 -12.44 -16.42
N SER A 191 7.75 -12.79 -15.21
CA SER A 191 7.32 -14.16 -14.89
C SER A 191 6.15 -14.60 -15.77
N TRP A 192 5.11 -13.77 -15.93
CA TRP A 192 3.99 -14.03 -16.83
C TRP A 192 4.45 -14.11 -18.28
N TRP A 193 5.27 -13.16 -18.73
CA TRP A 193 5.78 -13.11 -20.12
C TRP A 193 6.54 -14.37 -20.53
N ASN A 194 7.27 -14.98 -19.60
CA ASN A 194 8.06 -16.18 -19.88
C ASN A 194 7.22 -17.44 -20.06
N ILE A 195 6.03 -17.50 -19.44
CA ILE A 195 5.15 -18.68 -19.50
C ILE A 195 4.00 -18.54 -20.49
N GLU A 196 3.62 -17.32 -20.86
CA GLU A 196 2.53 -17.06 -21.78
C GLU A 196 3.01 -17.16 -23.24
N GLU A 197 2.24 -17.85 -24.09
CA GLU A 197 2.59 -18.02 -25.51
C GLU A 197 1.61 -17.32 -26.46
N SER A 198 0.32 -17.28 -26.09
CA SER A 198 -0.77 -16.96 -27.03
C SER A 198 -1.20 -15.50 -26.97
N ASN A 199 -1.25 -14.91 -25.77
CA ASN A 199 -1.94 -13.64 -25.50
C ASN A 199 -1.01 -12.41 -25.43
N LYS A 200 0.29 -12.57 -25.66
CA LYS A 200 1.27 -11.47 -25.56
C LYS A 200 0.92 -10.23 -26.35
N LYS A 201 0.29 -10.38 -27.52
CA LYS A 201 -0.06 -9.25 -28.41
C LYS A 201 -1.29 -8.49 -27.95
N SER A 202 -2.24 -9.18 -27.30
CA SER A 202 -3.48 -8.57 -26.80
C SER A 202 -3.38 -8.15 -25.34
N ALA A 203 -2.28 -8.47 -24.67
CA ALA A 203 -2.10 -8.20 -23.26
C ALA A 203 -1.82 -6.72 -22.95
N LEU A 204 -2.22 -6.30 -21.75
CA LEU A 204 -1.94 -5.01 -21.15
C LEU A 204 -1.73 -5.18 -19.66
N LEU A 205 -0.73 -4.49 -19.09
CA LEU A 205 -0.47 -4.48 -17.66
C LEU A 205 -1.28 -3.37 -16.98
N LEU A 206 -1.93 -3.72 -15.89
CA LEU A 206 -2.58 -2.79 -14.96
C LEU A 206 -2.23 -3.15 -13.51
N HIS A 207 -2.26 -2.16 -12.62
CA HIS A 207 -2.29 -2.42 -11.18
C HIS A 207 -3.73 -2.56 -10.69
N GLN A 208 -3.91 -3.01 -9.46
CA GLN A 208 -5.25 -3.20 -8.87
C GLN A 208 -6.09 -1.92 -8.94
N ALA A 209 -5.54 -0.77 -8.53
CA ALA A 209 -6.24 0.52 -8.58
C ALA A 209 -6.61 0.90 -10.02
N ASP A 210 -5.70 0.72 -10.98
CA ASP A 210 -5.93 1.05 -12.39
C ASP A 210 -7.08 0.25 -12.99
N TRP A 211 -7.12 -1.04 -12.68
CA TRP A 211 -8.18 -1.94 -13.16
C TRP A 211 -9.55 -1.60 -12.56
N LEU A 212 -9.58 -1.27 -11.26
CA LEU A 212 -10.81 -0.84 -10.59
C LEU A 212 -11.32 0.49 -11.15
N LEU A 213 -10.43 1.45 -11.39
CA LEU A 213 -10.77 2.72 -12.01
C LEU A 213 -11.27 2.52 -13.44
N TRP A 214 -10.65 1.63 -14.23
CA TRP A 214 -11.14 1.28 -15.55
C TRP A 214 -12.59 0.79 -15.54
N LEU A 215 -12.99 -0.01 -14.55
CA LEU A 215 -14.41 -0.43 -14.43
C LEU A 215 -15.34 0.78 -14.37
N LEU A 216 -14.89 1.92 -13.81
CA LEU A 216 -15.68 3.13 -13.64
C LEU A 216 -15.65 4.04 -14.87
N HIS A 217 -14.50 4.28 -15.51
CA HIS A 217 -14.36 5.24 -16.61
C HIS A 217 -14.23 4.60 -18.01
N GLY A 218 -13.97 3.30 -18.10
CA GLY A 218 -13.96 2.55 -19.35
C GLY A 218 -12.71 2.71 -20.25
N LYS A 219 -11.72 3.54 -19.89
CA LYS A 219 -10.48 3.74 -20.67
C LYS A 219 -9.39 2.81 -20.16
N LEU A 220 -8.97 1.82 -20.96
CA LEU A 220 -7.89 0.90 -20.61
C LEU A 220 -6.52 1.54 -20.76
N GLY A 221 -5.55 1.04 -20.00
CA GLY A 221 -4.14 1.36 -20.17
C GLY A 221 -3.70 2.67 -19.52
N VAL A 222 -4.36 3.11 -18.47
CA VAL A 222 -3.97 4.29 -17.68
C VAL A 222 -3.56 3.84 -16.28
N SER A 223 -2.41 4.29 -15.80
CA SER A 223 -1.89 4.10 -14.45
C SER A 223 -1.37 5.42 -13.87
N ASP A 224 -1.05 5.43 -12.59
CA ASP A 224 -0.38 6.55 -11.94
C ASP A 224 1.11 6.27 -11.72
N TYR A 225 1.91 7.34 -11.52
CA TYR A 225 3.36 7.22 -11.42
C TYR A 225 3.82 6.48 -10.15
N ASN A 226 3.02 6.39 -9.08
CA ASN A 226 3.39 5.66 -7.85
C ASN A 226 3.19 4.15 -8.00
N ASN A 227 2.13 3.72 -8.67
CA ASN A 227 1.94 2.34 -9.08
C ASN A 227 2.97 1.94 -10.14
N ALA A 228 3.14 2.76 -11.20
CA ALA A 228 4.06 2.49 -12.30
C ALA A 228 5.55 2.47 -11.89
N LEU A 229 5.93 3.12 -10.78
CA LEU A 229 7.26 3.00 -10.18
C LEU A 229 7.67 1.53 -9.96
N LYS A 230 6.73 0.65 -9.61
CA LYS A 230 6.97 -0.77 -9.33
C LYS A 230 7.21 -1.61 -10.59
N VAL A 231 6.90 -1.08 -11.77
CA VAL A 231 7.25 -1.70 -13.05
C VAL A 231 8.47 -1.04 -13.70
N GLY A 232 8.95 0.06 -13.15
CA GLY A 232 10.17 0.72 -13.58
C GLY A 232 9.98 2.08 -14.27
N TYR A 233 8.79 2.69 -14.16
CA TYR A 233 8.59 4.08 -14.56
C TYR A 233 9.44 5.02 -13.73
N ASP A 234 10.07 5.98 -14.37
CA ASP A 234 10.83 7.02 -13.66
C ASP A 234 10.00 8.30 -13.52
N PRO A 235 9.48 8.57 -12.32
CA PRO A 235 8.64 9.75 -12.10
C PRO A 235 9.41 11.08 -12.16
N ALA A 236 10.75 11.08 -12.20
CA ALA A 236 11.53 12.30 -12.34
C ALA A 236 11.61 12.77 -13.79
N SER A 237 11.72 11.83 -14.74
CA SER A 237 11.72 12.12 -16.18
C SER A 237 10.35 11.98 -16.83
N ASP A 238 9.31 11.64 -16.05
CA ASP A 238 7.95 11.36 -16.53
C ASP A 238 7.92 10.37 -17.71
N SER A 239 8.75 9.32 -17.63
CA SER A 239 8.91 8.36 -18.73
C SER A 239 9.34 6.97 -18.27
N TYR A 240 9.12 5.98 -19.12
CA TYR A 240 9.77 4.69 -18.98
C TYR A 240 11.21 4.81 -19.52
N PRO A 241 12.21 4.35 -18.73
CA PRO A 241 13.61 4.47 -19.12
C PRO A 241 13.97 3.60 -20.34
N PRO A 242 15.03 3.96 -21.12
CA PRO A 242 15.42 3.23 -22.32
C PRO A 242 15.67 1.73 -22.11
N TRP A 243 16.23 1.34 -20.96
CA TRP A 243 16.48 -0.07 -20.64
C TRP A 243 15.20 -0.90 -20.55
N LEU A 244 14.06 -0.27 -20.17
CA LEU A 244 12.75 -0.93 -20.11
C LEU A 244 12.04 -0.86 -21.47
N HIS A 245 12.14 0.27 -22.19
CA HIS A 245 11.57 0.43 -23.52
C HIS A 245 12.13 -0.56 -24.53
N SER A 246 13.39 -0.97 -24.41
CA SER A 246 14.02 -1.96 -25.30
C SER A 246 13.53 -3.39 -25.08
N GLN A 247 12.73 -3.64 -24.04
CA GLN A 247 12.26 -4.99 -23.73
C GLN A 247 11.04 -5.38 -24.56
N PRO A 248 10.89 -6.67 -24.92
CA PRO A 248 9.78 -7.13 -25.76
C PRO A 248 8.40 -6.98 -25.12
N TYR A 249 8.34 -6.89 -23.78
CA TYR A 249 7.11 -6.67 -22.99
C TYR A 249 6.80 -5.18 -22.78
N SER A 250 7.59 -4.26 -23.29
CA SER A 250 7.36 -2.81 -23.13
C SER A 250 6.02 -2.35 -23.72
N GLN A 251 5.54 -3.05 -24.75
CA GLN A 251 4.23 -2.79 -25.37
C GLN A 251 3.02 -3.03 -24.45
N LEU A 252 3.22 -3.71 -23.31
CA LEU A 252 2.18 -4.00 -22.31
C LEU A 252 2.06 -2.88 -21.28
N LEU A 253 3.01 -1.95 -21.24
CA LEU A 253 3.04 -0.91 -20.19
C LEU A 253 1.94 0.13 -20.40
N PRO A 254 1.25 0.55 -19.31
CA PRO A 254 0.22 1.58 -19.39
C PRO A 254 0.81 2.98 -19.63
N SER A 255 -0.01 3.89 -20.11
CA SER A 255 0.29 5.33 -20.02
C SER A 255 0.22 5.78 -18.57
N VAL A 256 1.09 6.71 -18.19
CA VAL A 256 1.22 7.14 -16.79
C VAL A 256 0.85 8.61 -16.64
N ILE A 257 0.05 8.90 -15.64
CA ILE A 257 -0.38 10.26 -15.29
C ILE A 257 -0.18 10.51 -13.79
N ALA A 258 -0.29 11.78 -13.38
CA ALA A 258 -0.19 12.14 -11.97
C ALA A 258 -1.43 11.69 -11.17
N PRO A 259 -1.29 11.20 -9.91
CA PRO A 259 -2.42 10.97 -9.02
C PRO A 259 -3.33 12.18 -8.89
N GLY A 260 -4.64 11.95 -8.96
CA GLY A 260 -5.65 12.99 -8.94
C GLY A 260 -5.93 13.64 -10.30
N THR A 261 -5.22 13.28 -11.36
CA THR A 261 -5.56 13.77 -12.72
C THR A 261 -6.86 13.13 -13.21
N SER A 262 -7.76 13.92 -13.80
CA SER A 262 -8.99 13.39 -14.40
C SER A 262 -8.68 12.46 -15.57
N ILE A 263 -9.22 11.24 -15.53
CA ILE A 263 -9.10 10.26 -16.63
C ILE A 263 -10.28 10.40 -17.59
N GLY A 264 -11.47 10.67 -17.07
CA GLY A 264 -12.70 10.80 -17.84
C GLY A 264 -13.95 10.78 -16.96
N ASN A 265 -15.09 10.85 -17.59
CA ASN A 265 -16.36 10.80 -16.88
C ASN A 265 -16.67 9.38 -16.36
N LEU A 266 -17.46 9.32 -15.31
CA LEU A 266 -18.04 8.07 -14.84
C LEU A 266 -18.94 7.49 -15.95
N LYS A 267 -18.82 6.19 -16.22
CA LYS A 267 -19.60 5.50 -17.26
C LYS A 267 -21.10 5.71 -17.06
N GLU A 268 -21.82 5.88 -18.16
CA GLU A 268 -23.25 6.18 -18.14
C GLU A 268 -24.09 5.08 -17.49
N ASP A 269 -23.74 3.82 -17.72
CA ASP A 269 -24.42 2.67 -17.11
C ASP A 269 -24.30 2.69 -15.58
N ILE A 270 -23.09 2.99 -15.04
CA ILE A 270 -22.85 3.10 -13.59
C ILE A 270 -23.53 4.35 -13.03
N ARG A 271 -23.36 5.49 -13.71
CA ARG A 271 -23.99 6.74 -13.32
C ARG A 271 -25.51 6.60 -13.17
N THR A 272 -26.15 6.00 -14.16
CA THR A 272 -27.61 5.80 -14.17
C THR A 272 -28.05 4.78 -13.12
N GLN A 273 -27.31 3.67 -13.00
CA GLN A 273 -27.62 2.60 -12.04
C GLN A 273 -27.60 3.09 -10.59
N PHE A 274 -26.60 3.91 -10.23
CA PHE A 274 -26.38 4.36 -8.86
C PHE A 274 -26.92 5.75 -8.56
N GLY A 275 -27.26 6.54 -9.57
CA GLY A 275 -27.78 7.91 -9.42
C GLY A 275 -26.70 8.95 -9.12
N PHE A 276 -25.49 8.80 -9.68
CA PHE A 276 -24.43 9.80 -9.62
C PHE A 276 -24.69 10.97 -10.58
N HIS A 277 -24.04 12.11 -10.33
CA HIS A 277 -24.16 13.30 -11.18
C HIS A 277 -23.63 13.05 -12.60
N GLU A 278 -24.21 13.71 -13.61
CA GLU A 278 -23.82 13.56 -15.00
C GLU A 278 -22.36 13.98 -15.30
N ASP A 279 -21.85 14.98 -14.58
CA ASP A 279 -20.49 15.49 -14.68
C ASP A 279 -19.52 14.80 -13.70
N CYS A 280 -19.93 13.68 -13.06
CA CYS A 280 -19.01 12.96 -12.15
C CYS A 280 -17.83 12.42 -12.94
N ILE A 281 -16.61 12.86 -12.57
CA ILE A 281 -15.36 12.40 -13.18
C ILE A 281 -14.68 11.31 -12.36
N VAL A 282 -13.84 10.51 -13.01
CA VAL A 282 -12.97 9.53 -12.37
C VAL A 282 -11.52 10.00 -12.51
N CYS A 283 -10.83 10.08 -11.37
CA CYS A 283 -9.46 10.58 -11.28
C CYS A 283 -8.47 9.44 -11.02
N ALA A 284 -7.24 9.59 -11.51
CA ALA A 284 -6.16 8.67 -11.24
C ALA A 284 -5.94 8.50 -9.74
N GLY A 285 -5.74 7.26 -9.34
CA GLY A 285 -5.50 6.89 -7.96
C GLY A 285 -4.03 6.91 -7.57
N THR A 286 -3.70 6.04 -6.61
CA THR A 286 -2.33 5.82 -6.16
C THR A 286 -2.25 4.50 -5.39
N THR A 287 -1.13 4.23 -4.70
CA THR A 287 -1.02 3.08 -3.78
C THR A 287 -1.61 3.40 -2.41
N ASP A 288 -2.12 2.38 -1.71
CA ASP A 288 -2.66 2.45 -0.34
C ASP A 288 -1.75 3.23 0.62
N SER A 289 -0.46 2.97 0.56
CA SER A 289 0.53 3.59 1.45
C SER A 289 0.77 5.08 1.16
N ILE A 290 0.56 5.52 -0.08
CA ILE A 290 0.65 6.93 -0.47
C ILE A 290 -0.66 7.63 -0.10
N ALA A 291 -1.80 7.00 -0.35
CA ALA A 291 -3.10 7.50 0.07
C ALA A 291 -3.17 7.71 1.59
N ALA A 292 -2.67 6.75 2.39
CA ALA A 292 -2.57 6.90 3.84
C ALA A 292 -1.67 8.07 4.28
N PHE A 293 -0.58 8.34 3.56
CA PHE A 293 0.23 9.54 3.80
C PHE A 293 -0.54 10.83 3.49
N LEU A 294 -1.22 10.89 2.36
CA LEU A 294 -2.05 12.04 1.98
C LEU A 294 -3.15 12.30 3.03
N ALA A 295 -3.75 11.24 3.60
CA ALA A 295 -4.75 11.34 4.66
C ALA A 295 -4.24 12.10 5.89
N ALA A 296 -2.96 11.93 6.25
CA ALA A 296 -2.36 12.64 7.38
C ALA A 296 -2.17 14.14 7.15
N ARG A 297 -2.35 14.62 5.90
CA ARG A 297 -2.21 16.03 5.50
C ARG A 297 -0.84 16.66 5.81
N ALA A 298 0.22 15.86 5.74
CA ALA A 298 1.59 16.35 5.79
C ALA A 298 1.96 16.97 4.43
N THR A 299 1.62 18.24 4.21
CA THR A 299 1.64 18.89 2.88
C THR A 299 2.86 19.77 2.63
N GLN A 300 3.70 20.00 3.65
CA GLN A 300 4.89 20.84 3.53
C GLN A 300 6.16 19.99 3.65
N PRO A 301 7.24 20.31 2.90
CA PRO A 301 8.55 19.70 3.13
C PRO A 301 8.97 19.82 4.59
N GLY A 302 9.65 18.79 5.11
CA GLY A 302 9.99 18.68 6.53
C GLY A 302 8.89 18.02 7.39
N LYS A 303 7.66 17.90 6.90
CA LYS A 303 6.61 17.14 7.60
C LYS A 303 6.69 15.66 7.26
N ALA A 304 6.55 14.84 8.28
CA ALA A 304 6.70 13.39 8.16
C ALA A 304 5.52 12.65 8.79
N VAL A 305 5.35 11.40 8.37
CA VAL A 305 4.44 10.43 9.00
C VAL A 305 5.26 9.24 9.45
N THR A 306 5.23 8.94 10.75
CA THR A 306 5.73 7.69 11.29
C THR A 306 4.57 6.75 11.54
N SER A 307 4.56 5.60 10.88
CA SER A 307 3.61 4.52 11.14
C SER A 307 4.18 3.57 12.19
N LEU A 308 3.57 3.54 13.36
CA LEU A 308 3.87 2.62 14.46
C LEU A 308 2.90 1.44 14.42
N GLY A 309 3.10 0.58 13.42
CA GLY A 309 2.38 -0.69 13.25
C GLY A 309 3.13 -1.88 13.83
N SER A 310 3.04 -3.03 13.18
CA SER A 310 3.88 -4.20 13.49
C SER A 310 5.37 -3.88 13.31
N THR A 311 5.69 -3.04 12.33
CA THR A 311 7.01 -2.46 12.09
C THR A 311 6.92 -0.93 12.16
N LEU A 312 8.08 -0.28 12.31
CA LEU A 312 8.21 1.17 12.23
C LEU A 312 8.51 1.55 10.78
N ALA A 313 7.65 2.35 10.17
CA ALA A 313 7.88 2.89 8.83
C ALA A 313 7.78 4.41 8.86
N ILE A 314 8.74 5.09 8.25
CA ILE A 314 8.74 6.54 8.15
C ILE A 314 8.58 7.00 6.71
N LYS A 315 7.90 8.12 6.54
CA LYS A 315 7.75 8.84 5.27
C LYS A 315 7.90 10.32 5.53
N LEU A 316 8.83 10.94 4.83
CA LEU A 316 9.18 12.35 4.95
C LEU A 316 8.92 13.06 3.63
N LEU A 317 8.18 14.17 3.65
CA LEU A 317 8.02 15.01 2.47
C LEU A 317 9.27 15.87 2.28
N SER A 318 9.92 15.70 1.13
CA SER A 318 11.21 16.32 0.80
C SER A 318 11.13 17.06 -0.54
N THR A 319 11.93 18.10 -0.68
CA THR A 319 12.17 18.75 -1.97
C THR A 319 13.17 17.99 -2.84
N THR A 320 13.92 17.06 -2.25
CA THR A 320 14.96 16.27 -2.92
C THR A 320 14.56 14.79 -3.00
N ARG A 321 14.74 14.18 -4.17
CA ARG A 321 14.61 12.72 -4.36
C ARG A 321 15.80 12.01 -3.73
N ILE A 322 15.54 10.96 -2.96
CA ILE A 322 16.54 10.09 -2.37
C ILE A 322 16.21 8.64 -2.67
N ASP A 323 17.10 7.95 -3.33
CA ASP A 323 17.05 6.51 -3.57
C ASP A 323 18.37 5.89 -3.10
N ASP A 324 18.32 5.02 -2.09
CA ASP A 324 19.49 4.29 -1.59
C ASP A 324 19.10 2.85 -1.24
N ALA A 325 19.48 1.95 -2.13
CA ALA A 325 19.14 0.53 -1.99
C ALA A 325 19.85 -0.15 -0.82
N ARG A 326 20.97 0.38 -0.33
CA ARG A 326 21.67 -0.16 0.87
C ARG A 326 20.75 -0.19 2.07
N PHE A 327 19.93 0.85 2.21
CA PHE A 327 18.98 1.03 3.31
C PHE A 327 17.53 0.74 2.91
N GLY A 328 17.28 0.32 1.67
CA GLY A 328 15.93 0.15 1.16
C GLY A 328 15.14 1.46 1.10
N VAL A 329 15.83 2.61 1.02
CA VAL A 329 15.23 3.94 0.87
C VAL A 329 14.95 4.19 -0.60
N TYR A 330 13.74 4.64 -0.90
CA TYR A 330 13.35 5.10 -2.23
C TYR A 330 12.24 6.14 -2.14
N SER A 331 12.14 6.97 -3.16
CA SER A 331 11.22 8.09 -3.21
C SER A 331 10.02 7.81 -4.10
N HIS A 332 8.82 8.19 -3.61
CA HIS A 332 7.63 8.35 -4.43
C HIS A 332 7.46 9.82 -4.79
N ARG A 333 6.91 10.11 -5.96
CA ARG A 333 6.59 11.47 -6.34
C ARG A 333 5.24 11.90 -5.76
N LEU A 334 5.17 13.13 -5.25
CA LEU A 334 3.95 13.83 -4.88
C LEU A 334 4.00 15.24 -5.49
N ASP A 335 3.40 15.39 -6.67
CA ASP A 335 3.42 16.63 -7.48
C ASP A 335 4.85 17.08 -7.82
N ASP A 336 5.29 18.19 -7.25
CA ASP A 336 6.64 18.77 -7.35
C ASP A 336 7.61 18.32 -6.24
N LYS A 337 7.17 17.42 -5.34
CA LYS A 337 7.90 16.96 -4.17
C LYS A 337 8.12 15.45 -4.17
N TRP A 338 8.90 14.99 -3.20
CA TRP A 338 9.27 13.59 -3.04
C TRP A 338 8.89 13.09 -1.67
N LEU A 339 8.25 11.95 -1.62
CA LEU A 339 7.99 11.23 -0.39
C LEU A 339 9.07 10.19 -0.19
N VAL A 340 10.04 10.55 0.63
CA VAL A 340 11.20 9.70 0.96
C VAL A 340 10.87 8.85 2.17
N GLY A 341 11.24 7.58 2.17
CA GLY A 341 10.96 6.76 3.33
C GLY A 341 11.73 5.45 3.39
N GLY A 342 11.70 4.87 4.57
CA GLY A 342 12.26 3.56 4.88
C GLY A 342 11.44 2.87 5.96
N ALA A 343 11.73 1.59 6.17
CA ALA A 343 11.03 0.79 7.17
C ALA A 343 11.99 -0.10 7.94
N SER A 344 11.99 0.06 9.26
CA SER A 344 12.73 -0.77 10.21
C SER A 344 11.96 -2.05 10.53
N ASN A 345 12.68 -3.09 10.96
CA ASN A 345 12.11 -4.33 11.46
C ASN A 345 11.66 -4.23 12.94
N THR A 346 12.01 -3.13 13.64
CA THR A 346 11.47 -2.82 14.97
C THR A 346 10.00 -2.38 14.89
N GLY A 347 9.30 -2.34 16.01
CA GLY A 347 7.94 -1.82 16.12
C GLY A 347 7.05 -2.62 17.05
N GLY A 348 5.72 -2.46 16.89
CA GLY A 348 4.71 -3.06 17.75
C GLY A 348 4.76 -4.60 17.86
N ALA A 349 5.27 -5.27 16.83
CA ALA A 349 5.42 -6.74 16.87
C ALA A 349 6.43 -7.21 17.92
N VAL A 350 7.41 -6.38 18.28
CA VAL A 350 8.36 -6.67 19.36
C VAL A 350 7.65 -6.54 20.72
N LEU A 351 6.86 -5.49 20.92
CA LEU A 351 6.09 -5.27 22.15
C LEU A 351 5.15 -6.44 22.44
N LYS A 352 4.49 -6.96 21.41
CA LYS A 352 3.55 -8.09 21.51
C LYS A 352 4.20 -9.43 21.83
N GLN A 353 5.53 -9.54 21.81
CA GLN A 353 6.25 -10.72 22.31
C GLN A 353 6.25 -10.79 23.85
N PHE A 354 6.11 -9.64 24.52
CA PHE A 354 6.29 -9.52 25.95
C PHE A 354 5.01 -9.11 26.67
N PHE A 355 4.10 -8.37 26.01
CA PHE A 355 2.95 -7.74 26.64
C PHE A 355 1.68 -7.91 25.81
N THR A 356 0.54 -8.12 26.47
CA THR A 356 -0.79 -7.98 25.87
C THR A 356 -1.13 -6.50 25.64
N ASP A 357 -2.18 -6.22 24.86
CA ASP A 357 -2.61 -4.83 24.64
C ASP A 357 -3.08 -4.15 25.95
N GLU A 358 -3.71 -4.90 26.89
CA GLU A 358 -4.09 -4.40 28.20
C GLU A 358 -2.88 -4.12 29.10
N GLN A 359 -1.87 -4.98 29.06
CA GLN A 359 -0.62 -4.76 29.80
C GLN A 359 0.11 -3.54 29.26
N LEU A 360 0.23 -3.40 27.93
CA LEU A 360 0.83 -2.22 27.30
C LEU A 360 0.16 -0.93 27.76
N GLN A 361 -1.17 -0.89 27.82
CA GLN A 361 -1.89 0.28 28.30
C GLN A 361 -1.56 0.59 29.78
N LYS A 362 -1.74 -0.38 30.67
CA LYS A 362 -1.55 -0.21 32.13
C LYS A 362 -0.11 0.16 32.48
N LEU A 363 0.87 -0.49 31.87
CA LEU A 363 2.28 -0.22 32.13
C LEU A 363 2.70 1.14 31.58
N SER A 364 2.21 1.51 30.39
CA SER A 364 2.51 2.82 29.80
C SER A 364 2.03 3.99 30.66
N GLU A 365 0.88 3.87 31.33
CA GLU A 365 0.33 4.91 32.23
C GLU A 365 1.29 5.24 33.37
N GLN A 366 2.10 4.27 33.84
CA GLN A 366 3.04 4.39 34.95
C GLN A 366 4.40 5.00 34.51
N ILE A 367 4.68 5.07 33.23
CA ILE A 367 5.95 5.63 32.69
C ILE A 367 5.96 7.15 32.87
N ASN A 368 7.07 7.70 33.39
CA ASN A 368 7.37 9.11 33.32
C ASN A 368 8.06 9.42 31.96
N PRO A 369 7.37 9.99 30.97
CA PRO A 369 7.94 10.21 29.65
C PRO A 369 9.00 11.32 29.59
N MET A 370 9.14 12.12 30.66
CA MET A 370 10.11 13.22 30.76
C MET A 370 11.49 12.71 31.24
N GLU A 371 11.56 11.52 31.78
CA GLU A 371 12.80 10.89 32.21
C GLU A 371 13.32 9.95 31.11
N ALA A 372 14.62 9.97 30.86
CA ALA A 372 15.23 9.03 29.93
C ALA A 372 15.40 7.66 30.59
N SER A 373 15.09 6.60 29.86
CA SER A 373 15.44 5.25 30.31
C SER A 373 16.94 5.02 30.28
N PRO A 374 17.55 4.42 31.30
CA PRO A 374 18.97 4.07 31.29
C PRO A 374 19.26 2.83 30.44
N LEU A 375 18.21 2.17 29.89
CA LEU A 375 18.32 0.92 29.14
C LEU A 375 18.53 1.22 27.66
N ASP A 376 19.61 0.67 27.10
CA ASP A 376 19.98 0.79 25.68
C ASP A 376 19.69 -0.52 24.95
N TYR A 377 18.56 -0.58 24.24
CA TYR A 377 18.14 -1.74 23.47
C TYR A 377 18.24 -1.51 21.96
N TYR A 378 18.21 -2.61 21.19
CA TYR A 378 17.84 -2.61 19.79
C TYR A 378 16.75 -3.68 19.60
N PRO A 379 15.47 -3.30 19.79
CA PRO A 379 14.37 -4.24 19.90
C PRO A 379 13.94 -4.74 18.53
N LEU A 380 14.37 -5.95 18.17
CA LEU A 380 13.97 -6.67 16.97
C LEU A 380 13.25 -7.96 17.31
N LYS A 381 12.32 -8.39 16.45
CA LYS A 381 11.63 -9.68 16.58
C LYS A 381 12.53 -10.85 16.20
N ALA A 382 13.45 -10.65 15.26
CA ALA A 382 14.38 -11.64 14.73
C ALA A 382 15.69 -10.95 14.32
N VAL A 383 16.72 -11.74 14.02
CA VAL A 383 17.99 -11.24 13.49
C VAL A 383 17.78 -10.52 12.17
N GLY A 384 18.45 -9.39 12.01
CA GLY A 384 18.52 -8.58 10.81
C GLY A 384 17.68 -7.29 10.87
N GLU A 385 18.32 -6.21 10.45
CA GLU A 385 17.71 -4.90 10.28
C GLU A 385 17.98 -4.37 8.88
N ARG A 386 16.94 -3.81 8.25
CA ARG A 386 17.04 -3.23 6.90
C ARG A 386 17.22 -1.73 6.90
N PHE A 387 16.66 -1.02 7.88
CA PHE A 387 16.68 0.43 8.00
C PHE A 387 16.50 0.83 9.47
N PRO A 388 17.26 1.80 10.01
CA PRO A 388 18.27 2.63 9.35
C PRO A 388 19.70 2.04 9.30
N VAL A 389 19.92 0.84 9.83
CA VAL A 389 21.29 0.28 10.00
C VAL A 389 21.72 -0.57 8.81
N ALA A 390 20.79 -1.22 8.11
CA ALA A 390 21.06 -2.12 6.97
C ALA A 390 22.04 -3.26 7.28
N ASP A 391 21.86 -3.91 8.43
CA ASP A 391 22.67 -5.05 8.86
C ASP A 391 21.80 -6.33 8.93
N PRO A 392 21.94 -7.26 7.97
CA PRO A 392 21.18 -8.51 7.98
C PRO A 392 21.54 -9.46 9.13
N ASN A 393 22.63 -9.22 9.82
CA ASN A 393 23.12 -10.03 10.94
C ASN A 393 22.90 -9.35 12.30
N LEU A 394 22.29 -8.17 12.36
CA LEU A 394 22.05 -7.45 13.61
C LEU A 394 21.18 -8.30 14.56
N VAL A 395 21.78 -8.67 15.69
CA VAL A 395 21.11 -9.47 16.72
C VAL A 395 20.22 -8.58 17.58
N PRO A 396 19.00 -9.00 17.93
CA PRO A 396 18.16 -8.28 18.88
C PRO A 396 18.88 -8.06 20.22
N ARG A 397 18.89 -6.82 20.71
CA ARG A 397 19.45 -6.47 22.02
C ARG A 397 18.32 -6.01 22.93
N LEU A 398 17.96 -6.86 23.91
CA LEU A 398 16.85 -6.67 24.85
C LEU A 398 17.26 -7.00 26.29
N HIS A 399 18.56 -7.00 26.57
CA HIS A 399 19.15 -7.24 27.89
C HIS A 399 20.06 -6.09 28.31
N PRO A 400 20.19 -5.84 29.62
CA PRO A 400 19.56 -6.58 30.74
C PRO A 400 18.06 -6.33 30.84
N ARG A 401 17.30 -7.31 31.29
CA ARG A 401 15.88 -7.14 31.63
C ARG A 401 15.75 -6.78 33.11
N PRO A 402 15.21 -5.60 33.47
CA PRO A 402 14.93 -5.23 34.86
C PRO A 402 13.81 -6.08 35.43
N GLU A 403 13.67 -6.10 36.76
CA GLU A 403 12.55 -6.77 37.43
C GLU A 403 11.22 -6.08 37.17
N SER A 404 11.24 -4.76 37.02
CA SER A 404 10.08 -3.94 36.70
C SER A 404 9.69 -4.02 35.24
N ASP A 405 8.50 -4.53 34.92
CA ASP A 405 7.94 -4.50 33.56
C ASP A 405 7.70 -3.08 33.07
N VAL A 406 7.48 -2.09 33.94
CA VAL A 406 7.36 -0.67 33.57
C VAL A 406 8.68 -0.15 33.05
N GLU A 407 9.80 -0.42 33.72
CA GLU A 407 11.14 -0.03 33.30
C GLU A 407 11.52 -0.73 31.99
N TYR A 408 11.20 -2.02 31.86
CA TYR A 408 11.46 -2.79 30.66
C TYR A 408 10.72 -2.22 29.45
N LEU A 409 9.41 -1.95 29.62
CA LEU A 409 8.60 -1.33 28.57
C LEU A 409 9.12 0.06 28.21
N HIS A 410 9.46 0.88 29.21
CA HIS A 410 10.05 2.21 29.01
C HIS A 410 11.31 2.13 28.16
N GLY A 411 12.26 1.23 28.50
CA GLY A 411 13.48 1.00 27.72
C GLY A 411 13.22 0.62 26.26
N ILE A 412 12.24 -0.23 25.99
CA ILE A 412 11.88 -0.61 24.62
C ILE A 412 11.28 0.57 23.87
N LEU A 413 10.33 1.32 24.47
CA LEU A 413 9.69 2.48 23.81
C LEU A 413 10.71 3.60 23.52
N GLU A 414 11.61 3.87 24.46
CA GLU A 414 12.70 4.82 24.32
C GLU A 414 13.67 4.44 23.19
N SER A 415 14.07 3.17 23.15
CA SER A 415 14.98 2.64 22.14
C SER A 415 14.38 2.71 20.73
N ILE A 416 13.08 2.42 20.59
CA ILE A 416 12.39 2.59 19.29
C ILE A 416 12.36 4.07 18.87
N ALA A 417 12.18 4.99 19.83
CA ALA A 417 12.25 6.43 19.55
C ALA A 417 13.66 6.85 19.07
N HIS A 418 14.72 6.30 19.64
CA HIS A 418 16.11 6.53 19.18
C HIS A 418 16.35 5.95 17.79
N ILE A 419 15.82 4.77 17.48
CA ILE A 419 15.88 4.20 16.12
C ILE A 419 15.14 5.12 15.11
N GLU A 420 14.00 5.66 15.49
CA GLU A 420 13.27 6.65 14.67
C GLU A 420 14.10 7.92 14.45
N ALA A 421 14.72 8.46 15.47
CA ALA A 421 15.60 9.63 15.37
C ALA A 421 16.81 9.34 14.43
N THR A 422 17.44 8.18 14.59
CA THR A 422 18.52 7.72 13.70
C THR A 422 18.04 7.61 12.26
N ALA A 423 16.82 7.12 12.04
CA ALA A 423 16.22 6.98 10.73
C ALA A 423 16.00 8.34 10.04
N TYR A 424 15.50 9.35 10.75
CA TYR A 424 15.34 10.71 10.20
C TYR A 424 16.69 11.38 9.95
N ASN A 425 17.68 11.18 10.84
CA ASN A 425 19.03 11.70 10.64
C ASN A 425 19.69 11.06 9.40
N LEU A 426 19.53 9.75 9.21
CA LEU A 426 20.03 9.09 8.00
C LEU A 426 19.40 9.68 6.72
N LEU A 427 18.10 9.93 6.69
CA LEU A 427 17.45 10.55 5.52
C LEU A 427 18.03 11.96 5.25
N LYS A 428 18.27 12.76 6.30
CA LYS A 428 18.93 14.07 6.19
C LYS A 428 20.34 13.94 5.63
N ASP A 429 21.14 13.01 6.15
CA ASP A 429 22.53 12.77 5.72
C ASP A 429 22.59 12.30 4.26
N LEU A 430 21.56 11.60 3.79
CA LEU A 430 21.39 11.23 2.38
C LEU A 430 20.93 12.41 1.50
N GLY A 431 20.60 13.57 2.08
CA GLY A 431 20.24 14.79 1.35
C GLY A 431 18.74 15.10 1.32
N ALA A 432 17.89 14.41 2.08
CA ALA A 432 16.50 14.75 2.23
C ALA A 432 16.31 16.05 3.02
N THR A 433 15.17 16.71 2.83
CA THR A 433 14.75 17.83 3.69
C THR A 433 14.76 17.38 5.15
N GLN A 434 15.29 18.22 6.04
CA GLN A 434 15.30 17.94 7.48
C GLN A 434 13.86 17.81 7.99
N VAL A 435 13.59 16.80 8.85
CA VAL A 435 12.31 16.67 9.51
C VAL A 435 12.09 17.81 10.51
N GLU A 436 10.87 18.36 10.52
CA GLU A 436 10.46 19.47 11.39
C GLU A 436 9.24 19.11 12.26
N GLU A 437 8.39 18.21 11.79
CA GLU A 437 7.18 17.76 12.49
C GLU A 437 6.84 16.32 12.08
N VAL A 438 6.44 15.52 13.06
CA VAL A 438 6.04 14.11 12.83
C VAL A 438 4.58 13.87 13.22
N PHE A 439 3.80 13.39 12.26
CA PHE A 439 2.48 12.83 12.50
C PHE A 439 2.59 11.32 12.71
N THR A 440 1.92 10.80 13.73
CA THR A 440 1.95 9.37 14.05
C THR A 440 0.70 8.67 13.58
N ALA A 441 0.88 7.58 12.83
CA ALA A 441 -0.14 6.64 12.39
C ALA A 441 0.05 5.26 13.05
N GLY A 442 -0.92 4.38 12.87
CA GLY A 442 -0.87 3.01 13.38
C GLY A 442 -1.25 2.87 14.86
N GLY A 443 -1.19 1.63 15.36
CA GLY A 443 -1.64 1.30 16.73
C GLY A 443 -0.88 2.02 17.82
N GLY A 444 0.42 2.25 17.65
CA GLY A 444 1.26 2.97 18.61
C GLY A 444 0.90 4.45 18.79
N ALA A 445 0.18 5.05 17.82
CA ALA A 445 -0.32 6.43 17.92
C ALA A 445 -1.32 6.64 19.07
N LYS A 446 -1.88 5.58 19.65
CA LYS A 446 -2.80 5.64 20.79
C LYS A 446 -2.06 5.82 22.12
N ASN A 447 -0.75 5.58 22.17
CA ASN A 447 0.04 5.66 23.39
C ASN A 447 0.61 7.08 23.57
N GLU A 448 -0.06 7.90 24.39
CA GLU A 448 0.33 9.28 24.64
C GLU A 448 1.69 9.41 25.31
N LYS A 449 2.05 8.44 26.19
CA LYS A 449 3.37 8.44 26.87
C LYS A 449 4.48 8.20 25.83
N TRP A 450 4.27 7.27 24.92
CA TRP A 450 5.22 7.03 23.83
C TRP A 450 5.34 8.24 22.90
N THR A 451 4.24 8.93 22.62
CA THR A 451 4.27 10.18 21.85
C THR A 451 5.18 11.21 22.51
N LYS A 452 5.07 11.41 23.84
CA LYS A 452 5.93 12.35 24.61
C LYS A 452 7.39 11.91 24.68
N ILE A 453 7.65 10.61 24.84
CA ILE A 453 9.01 10.07 24.76
C ILE A 453 9.63 10.42 23.39
N ARG A 454 8.91 10.16 22.31
CA ARG A 454 9.37 10.45 20.94
C ARG A 454 9.58 11.95 20.71
N GLU A 455 8.67 12.80 21.21
CA GLU A 455 8.81 14.25 21.15
C GLU A 455 10.11 14.73 21.82
N ARG A 456 10.41 14.20 23.03
CA ARG A 456 11.65 14.46 23.74
C ARG A 456 12.89 13.96 22.99
N VAL A 457 12.87 12.72 22.51
CA VAL A 457 14.03 12.09 21.82
C VAL A 457 14.29 12.72 20.45
N LEU A 458 13.26 13.02 19.69
CA LEU A 458 13.38 13.66 18.38
C LEU A 458 13.68 15.17 18.48
N GLY A 459 13.32 15.81 19.60
CA GLY A 459 13.49 17.25 19.81
C GLY A 459 12.60 18.11 18.89
N LEU A 460 11.47 17.58 18.42
CA LEU A 460 10.54 18.23 17.51
C LEU A 460 9.09 17.83 17.82
N PRO A 461 8.08 18.58 17.33
CA PRO A 461 6.67 18.25 17.57
C PRO A 461 6.30 16.88 17.02
N VAL A 462 5.66 16.07 17.87
CA VAL A 462 5.10 14.77 17.53
C VAL A 462 3.62 14.73 17.91
N SER A 463 2.75 14.48 16.97
CA SER A 463 1.32 14.42 17.20
C SER A 463 0.68 13.22 16.51
N ARG A 464 -0.51 12.85 16.97
CA ARG A 464 -1.30 11.83 16.27
C ARG A 464 -1.91 12.42 15.01
N ALA A 465 -1.77 11.73 13.88
CA ALA A 465 -2.47 12.09 12.64
C ALA A 465 -3.99 12.04 12.87
N LYS A 466 -4.69 13.09 12.42
CA LYS A 466 -6.16 13.19 12.56
C LYS A 466 -6.88 12.17 11.69
N GLN A 467 -6.31 11.88 10.51
CA GLN A 467 -6.79 10.88 9.58
C GLN A 467 -5.62 10.01 9.12
N THR A 468 -5.87 8.71 8.98
CA THR A 468 -4.88 7.71 8.57
C THR A 468 -5.46 6.68 7.58
N GLU A 469 -6.77 6.76 7.30
CA GLU A 469 -7.45 5.84 6.39
C GLU A 469 -7.14 6.22 4.94
N ALA A 470 -6.64 5.27 4.16
CA ALA A 470 -6.26 5.48 2.76
C ALA A 470 -7.44 5.98 1.90
N ALA A 471 -8.65 5.49 2.15
CA ALA A 471 -9.85 5.98 1.46
C ALA A 471 -10.04 7.50 1.56
N TYR A 472 -9.68 8.10 2.72
CA TYR A 472 -9.69 9.56 2.86
C TYR A 472 -8.61 10.23 1.98
N GLY A 473 -7.43 9.62 1.88
CA GLY A 473 -6.37 10.07 0.96
C GLY A 473 -6.78 9.99 -0.51
N ALA A 474 -7.45 8.90 -0.90
CA ALA A 474 -8.04 8.78 -2.24
C ALA A 474 -9.13 9.86 -2.48
N ALA A 475 -9.95 10.19 -1.46
CA ALA A 475 -10.93 11.27 -1.56
C ALA A 475 -10.27 12.65 -1.77
N LEU A 476 -9.10 12.89 -1.17
CA LEU A 476 -8.31 14.09 -1.43
C LEU A 476 -7.78 14.15 -2.87
N LEU A 477 -7.44 13.00 -3.47
CA LEU A 477 -7.09 12.94 -4.89
C LEU A 477 -8.30 13.22 -5.79
N ALA A 478 -9.47 12.71 -5.44
CA ALA A 478 -10.73 13.03 -6.13
C ALA A 478 -11.04 14.54 -6.05
N LEU A 479 -10.90 15.15 -4.88
CA LEU A 479 -11.05 16.61 -4.69
C LEU A 479 -10.07 17.41 -5.57
N LYS A 480 -8.79 17.02 -5.58
CA LYS A 480 -7.76 17.63 -6.42
C LYS A 480 -8.14 17.63 -7.90
N GLY A 481 -8.59 16.46 -8.40
CA GLY A 481 -8.96 16.29 -9.80
C GLY A 481 -10.16 17.14 -10.21
N ALA A 482 -11.16 17.25 -9.37
CA ALA A 482 -12.32 18.11 -9.62
C ALA A 482 -11.96 19.60 -9.67
N GLN A 483 -11.02 20.07 -8.82
CA GLN A 483 -10.55 21.45 -8.82
C GLN A 483 -9.81 21.81 -10.11
N HIS A 484 -8.97 20.89 -10.63
CA HIS A 484 -8.24 21.12 -11.88
C HIS A 484 -9.11 20.96 -13.13
N HIS A 485 -10.22 20.26 -13.06
CA HIS A 485 -11.16 20.07 -14.18
C HIS A 485 -12.08 21.28 -14.38
N SER A 486 -12.27 22.08 -13.33
CA SER A 486 -13.14 23.26 -13.33
C SER A 486 -12.43 24.55 -13.76
N CYS A 487 -11.11 24.50 -13.98
CA CYS A 487 -10.29 25.60 -14.53
C CYS A 487 -10.05 25.37 -16.02
#